data_10c40677a346d4a70a1dc46f6f6acdab
#
_entry.id   10c40677a346d4a70a1dc46f6f6acdab
#
_cell.length_a   1.000
_cell.length_b   1.000
_cell.length_c   1.000
_cell.angle_alpha   90.00
_cell.angle_beta   90.00
_cell.angle_gamma   90.00
#
_symmetry.space_group_name_H-M   'P 1'
#
loop_
_entity.id
_entity.type
_entity.pdbx_description
1 polymer ?
#
loop_
_entity_poly.entity_id
_entity_poly.type
_entity_poly.pdbx_seq_one_letter_code
_entity_poly.pdbx_strand_id
1 'polypeptide(L)'
;KYFKNVESDPETNLGVVRIGRDGTTAELLWGYKDGGRFTSEFPAHMMSHMARLAVDPQHRIVMHTHPTYTIAMNAVCPLDEKDFTKRLWKSNTEAVVVFPDGVGVLPCMICGTNEIGEATAAKMKDFRLVVWTNHGIYGTGRTMDEAFGLIETVEKTAQIYMLTLGHVVNEIPDEVIKGLAKLWNLKMLPGVLD
;
A
#
# COMPACT_ATOMS: atom_id res chain seq x y z
N LYS A 1 -2.81 7.83 14.76
CA LYS A 1 -1.34 7.59 14.69
C LYS A 1 -0.83 6.58 15.72
N TYR A 2 -1.63 6.20 16.68
CA TYR A 2 -1.22 5.29 17.74
C TYR A 2 -2.26 4.19 17.87
N PHE A 3 -1.92 2.97 17.50
CA PHE A 3 -2.70 1.78 17.84
C PHE A 3 -2.52 1.40 19.32
N LYS A 4 -2.37 2.40 20.18
CA LYS A 4 -2.29 2.18 21.62
C LYS A 4 -3.66 1.78 22.14
N ASN A 5 -3.68 0.69 22.86
CA ASN A 5 -4.86 0.26 23.62
C ASN A 5 -6.12 -0.04 22.79
N VAL A 6 -5.99 -0.35 21.47
CA VAL A 6 -7.15 -0.71 20.65
C VAL A 6 -7.90 -1.91 21.25
N GLU A 7 -7.17 -2.88 21.79
CA GLU A 7 -7.75 -4.06 22.41
C GLU A 7 -8.35 -3.75 23.80
N SER A 8 -7.64 -2.96 24.63
CA SER A 8 -8.08 -2.65 25.99
C SER A 8 -9.08 -1.50 26.08
N ASP A 9 -9.09 -0.59 25.11
CA ASP A 9 -10.02 0.55 25.04
C ASP A 9 -10.44 0.84 23.60
N PRO A 10 -11.23 -0.07 22.99
CA PRO A 10 -11.65 0.09 21.60
C PRO A 10 -12.56 1.31 21.38
N GLU A 11 -13.39 1.67 22.35
CA GLU A 11 -14.33 2.79 22.23
C GLU A 11 -13.65 4.17 22.10
N THR A 12 -12.45 4.32 22.64
CA THR A 12 -11.66 5.56 22.47
C THR A 12 -10.85 5.53 21.17
N ASN A 13 -10.36 4.35 20.77
CA ASN A 13 -9.35 4.24 19.70
C ASN A 13 -9.92 3.86 18.33
N LEU A 14 -11.17 3.39 18.28
CA LEU A 14 -11.87 3.02 17.05
C LEU A 14 -13.11 3.87 16.84
N GLY A 15 -13.55 3.98 15.60
CA GLY A 15 -14.82 4.59 15.22
C GLY A 15 -15.53 3.77 14.16
N VAL A 16 -16.85 3.63 14.29
CA VAL A 16 -17.72 3.07 13.25
C VAL A 16 -18.53 4.21 12.66
N VAL A 17 -18.45 4.36 11.36
CA VAL A 17 -19.13 5.45 10.64
C VAL A 17 -20.07 4.92 9.59
N ARG A 18 -21.15 5.63 9.38
CA ARG A 18 -22.04 5.46 8.24
C ARG A 18 -21.74 6.53 7.21
N ILE A 19 -21.42 6.11 6.01
CA ILE A 19 -21.25 7.03 4.89
C ILE A 19 -22.61 7.36 4.32
N GLY A 20 -22.90 8.64 4.13
CA GLY A 20 -24.13 9.12 3.52
C GLY A 20 -24.26 8.66 2.07
N ARG A 21 -25.48 8.57 1.58
CA ARG A 21 -25.75 8.19 0.17
C ARG A 21 -25.14 9.15 -0.86
N ASP A 22 -24.89 10.39 -0.42
CA ASP A 22 -24.23 11.44 -1.21
C ASP A 22 -22.70 11.21 -1.35
N GLY A 23 -22.14 10.28 -0.59
CA GLY A 23 -20.70 10.00 -0.57
C GLY A 23 -19.85 11.09 0.08
N THR A 24 -20.46 12.17 0.59
CA THR A 24 -19.76 13.35 1.12
C THR A 24 -19.93 13.55 2.62
N THR A 25 -20.92 12.89 3.20
CA THR A 25 -21.22 12.97 4.64
C THR A 25 -20.83 11.68 5.34
N ALA A 26 -20.42 11.77 6.60
CA ALA A 26 -20.14 10.64 7.46
C ALA A 26 -20.73 10.88 8.86
N GLU A 27 -21.52 9.94 9.34
CA GLU A 27 -22.12 9.93 10.66
C GLU A 27 -21.36 8.96 11.57
N LEU A 28 -20.87 9.43 12.72
CA LEU A 28 -20.28 8.56 13.73
C LEU A 28 -21.38 7.78 14.44
N LEU A 29 -21.36 6.45 14.31
CA LEU A 29 -22.33 5.57 14.95
C LEU A 29 -21.85 5.05 16.30
N TRP A 30 -20.54 4.87 16.44
CA TRP A 30 -19.93 4.31 17.64
C TRP A 30 -18.45 4.67 17.70
N GLY A 31 -17.88 4.70 18.89
CA GLY A 31 -16.46 4.94 19.14
C GLY A 31 -16.11 6.41 19.28
N TYR A 32 -14.82 6.70 19.35
CA TYR A 32 -14.26 8.04 19.58
C TYR A 32 -14.91 8.77 20.76
N LYS A 33 -15.17 8.04 21.85
CA LYS A 33 -15.95 8.56 23.00
C LYS A 33 -15.36 9.77 23.70
N ASP A 34 -14.07 10.04 23.52
CA ASP A 34 -13.35 11.20 24.04
C ASP A 34 -13.20 12.36 23.02
N GLY A 35 -14.01 12.36 21.97
CA GLY A 35 -14.02 13.39 20.94
C GLY A 35 -12.97 13.20 19.84
N GLY A 36 -12.45 11.97 19.68
CA GLY A 36 -11.56 11.60 18.59
C GLY A 36 -12.14 11.91 17.20
N ARG A 37 -11.25 12.10 16.23
CA ARG A 37 -11.63 12.39 14.84
C ARG A 37 -11.03 11.37 13.90
N PHE A 38 -11.63 11.24 12.72
CA PHE A 38 -11.07 10.49 11.60
C PHE A 38 -9.65 10.98 11.28
N THR A 39 -8.86 10.08 10.67
CA THR A 39 -7.58 10.47 10.11
C THR A 39 -7.77 11.57 9.04
N SER A 40 -6.78 12.45 8.88
CA SER A 40 -6.73 13.41 7.78
C SER A 40 -6.76 12.74 6.40
N GLU A 41 -6.31 11.48 6.34
CA GLU A 41 -6.26 10.66 5.12
C GLU A 41 -7.60 9.97 4.81
N PHE A 42 -8.68 10.28 5.54
CA PHE A 42 -10.00 9.67 5.36
C PHE A 42 -10.52 9.76 3.91
N PRO A 43 -10.38 10.90 3.18
CA PRO A 43 -10.77 10.97 1.78
C PRO A 43 -10.05 9.93 0.91
N ALA A 44 -8.73 9.79 1.07
CA ALA A 44 -7.93 8.82 0.32
C ALA A 44 -8.33 7.37 0.66
N HIS A 45 -8.65 7.07 1.93
CA HIS A 45 -9.19 5.76 2.30
C HIS A 45 -10.50 5.46 1.60
N MET A 46 -11.45 6.40 1.59
CA MET A 46 -12.77 6.19 0.98
C MET A 46 -12.66 6.00 -0.54
N MET A 47 -11.89 6.85 -1.22
CA MET A 47 -11.68 6.76 -2.66
C MET A 47 -10.97 5.46 -3.05
N SER A 48 -9.99 5.00 -2.24
CA SER A 48 -9.32 3.71 -2.42
C SER A 48 -10.27 2.54 -2.25
N HIS A 49 -11.14 2.56 -1.23
CA HIS A 49 -12.18 1.55 -1.06
C HIS A 49 -13.08 1.46 -2.30
N MET A 50 -13.58 2.59 -2.80
CA MET A 50 -14.44 2.62 -3.97
C MET A 50 -13.74 2.05 -5.21
N ALA A 51 -12.48 2.45 -5.45
CA ALA A 51 -11.68 1.97 -6.57
C ALA A 51 -11.44 0.46 -6.49
N ARG A 52 -11.05 -0.05 -5.32
CA ARG A 52 -10.75 -1.48 -5.13
C ARG A 52 -11.99 -2.37 -5.17
N LEU A 53 -13.09 -1.94 -4.59
CA LEU A 53 -14.36 -2.67 -4.65
C LEU A 53 -14.91 -2.78 -6.08
N ALA A 54 -14.62 -1.81 -6.95
CA ALA A 54 -14.97 -1.88 -8.37
C ALA A 54 -14.14 -2.92 -9.14
N VAL A 55 -12.90 -3.21 -8.69
CA VAL A 55 -12.02 -4.22 -9.29
C VAL A 55 -12.26 -5.61 -8.69
N ASP A 56 -12.34 -5.70 -7.38
CA ASP A 56 -12.60 -6.93 -6.63
C ASP A 56 -13.52 -6.62 -5.43
N PRO A 57 -14.79 -7.05 -5.46
CA PRO A 57 -15.76 -6.80 -4.38
C PRO A 57 -15.35 -7.36 -3.01
N GLN A 58 -14.36 -8.24 -2.96
CA GLN A 58 -13.82 -8.79 -1.72
C GLN A 58 -12.72 -7.92 -1.11
N HIS A 59 -12.13 -6.98 -1.83
CA HIS A 59 -11.10 -6.05 -1.32
C HIS A 59 -11.72 -4.98 -0.43
N ARG A 60 -12.03 -5.36 0.81
CA ARG A 60 -12.76 -4.55 1.78
C ARG A 60 -11.89 -3.91 2.84
N ILE A 61 -10.59 -4.17 2.81
CA ILE A 61 -9.61 -3.59 3.73
C ILE A 61 -8.72 -2.62 2.98
N VAL A 62 -8.54 -1.43 3.56
CA VAL A 62 -7.56 -0.43 3.13
C VAL A 62 -6.76 -0.02 4.35
N MET A 63 -5.45 -0.24 4.29
CA MET A 63 -4.50 0.17 5.31
C MET A 63 -3.60 1.28 4.81
N HIS A 64 -3.25 2.22 5.68
CA HIS A 64 -2.23 3.23 5.45
C HIS A 64 -1.26 3.28 6.62
N THR A 65 0.04 3.29 6.32
CA THR A 65 1.09 3.36 7.32
C THR A 65 2.34 4.05 6.77
N HIS A 66 3.30 4.37 7.66
CA HIS A 66 4.52 5.11 7.34
C HIS A 66 5.78 4.22 7.55
N PRO A 67 6.00 3.19 6.71
CA PRO A 67 7.12 2.28 6.87
C PRO A 67 8.44 2.96 6.48
N THR A 68 9.43 2.86 7.36
CA THR A 68 10.67 3.64 7.29
C THR A 68 11.49 3.35 6.02
N TYR A 69 11.70 2.08 5.71
CA TYR A 69 12.55 1.70 4.58
C TYR A 69 11.87 1.88 3.23
N THR A 70 10.55 1.71 3.17
CA THR A 70 9.77 2.03 1.97
C THR A 70 9.86 3.52 1.64
N ILE A 71 9.74 4.39 2.65
CA ILE A 71 9.89 5.84 2.49
C ILE A 71 11.33 6.18 2.07
N ALA A 72 12.33 5.58 2.71
CA ALA A 72 13.74 5.80 2.37
C ALA A 72 14.06 5.35 0.93
N MET A 73 13.59 4.17 0.54
CA MET A 73 13.78 3.65 -0.82
C MET A 73 13.14 4.57 -1.86
N ASN A 74 11.93 5.03 -1.60
CA ASN A 74 11.23 5.93 -2.52
C ASN A 74 11.91 7.30 -2.65
N ALA A 75 12.65 7.75 -1.64
CA ALA A 75 13.43 8.99 -1.69
C ALA A 75 14.69 8.89 -2.58
N VAL A 76 15.20 7.69 -2.83
CA VAL A 76 16.45 7.45 -3.61
C VAL A 76 16.21 6.77 -4.96
N CYS A 77 15.00 6.30 -5.23
CA CYS A 77 14.63 5.65 -6.48
C CYS A 77 13.86 6.61 -7.40
N PRO A 78 13.89 6.40 -8.73
CA PRO A 78 13.03 7.12 -9.67
C PRO A 78 11.54 6.96 -9.33
N LEU A 79 10.75 7.99 -9.64
CA LEU A 79 9.29 7.97 -9.48
C LEU A 79 8.63 7.22 -10.66
N ASP A 80 9.06 5.98 -10.85
CA ASP A 80 8.54 5.06 -11.87
C ASP A 80 8.16 3.74 -11.23
N GLU A 81 6.92 3.34 -11.40
CA GLU A 81 6.36 2.14 -10.76
C GLU A 81 7.00 0.84 -11.25
N LYS A 82 7.46 0.80 -12.50
CA LYS A 82 8.11 -0.39 -13.05
C LYS A 82 9.53 -0.52 -12.53
N ASP A 83 10.28 0.59 -12.49
CA ASP A 83 11.63 0.62 -11.91
C ASP A 83 11.59 0.30 -10.41
N PHE A 84 10.67 0.92 -9.67
CA PHE A 84 10.51 0.66 -8.24
C PHE A 84 10.15 -0.80 -7.96
N THR A 85 9.18 -1.36 -8.69
CA THR A 85 8.78 -2.76 -8.60
C THR A 85 9.93 -3.70 -8.96
N LYS A 86 10.67 -3.41 -10.04
CA LYS A 86 11.82 -4.21 -10.48
C LYS A 86 12.89 -4.31 -9.39
N ARG A 87 13.22 -3.19 -8.73
CA ARG A 87 14.19 -3.16 -7.63
C ARG A 87 13.75 -4.02 -6.46
N LEU A 88 12.47 -3.97 -6.10
CA LEU A 88 11.90 -4.84 -5.06
C LEU A 88 12.01 -6.32 -5.47
N TRP A 89 11.55 -6.70 -6.66
CA TRP A 89 11.60 -8.09 -7.13
C TRP A 89 13.02 -8.65 -7.22
N LYS A 90 14.01 -7.81 -7.54
CA LYS A 90 15.42 -8.20 -7.60
C LYS A 90 16.11 -8.31 -6.24
N SER A 91 15.48 -7.78 -5.20
CA SER A 91 16.01 -7.79 -3.84
C SER A 91 15.49 -8.95 -2.98
N ASN A 92 14.29 -9.49 -3.30
CA ASN A 92 13.67 -10.56 -2.50
C ASN A 92 12.70 -11.37 -3.38
N THR A 93 12.88 -12.68 -3.45
CA THR A 93 12.02 -13.59 -4.21
C THR A 93 10.57 -13.59 -3.73
N GLU A 94 10.33 -13.37 -2.43
CA GLU A 94 8.99 -13.28 -1.86
C GLU A 94 8.20 -12.12 -2.43
N ALA A 95 8.84 -10.99 -2.73
CA ALA A 95 8.22 -9.83 -3.35
C ALA A 95 7.55 -10.19 -4.69
N VAL A 96 8.18 -11.07 -5.48
CA VAL A 96 7.62 -11.53 -6.76
C VAL A 96 6.31 -12.30 -6.57
N VAL A 97 6.23 -13.13 -5.53
CA VAL A 97 5.07 -13.98 -5.26
C VAL A 97 3.94 -13.19 -4.59
N VAL A 98 4.26 -12.30 -3.66
CA VAL A 98 3.28 -11.58 -2.84
C VAL A 98 2.62 -10.44 -3.59
N PHE A 99 3.39 -9.67 -4.36
CA PHE A 99 2.86 -8.57 -5.19
C PHE A 99 3.36 -8.62 -6.64
N PRO A 100 2.94 -9.65 -7.39
CA PRO A 100 3.28 -9.77 -8.83
C PRO A 100 2.67 -8.63 -9.66
N ASP A 101 1.61 -8.02 -9.19
CA ASP A 101 0.96 -6.83 -9.76
C ASP A 101 1.77 -5.54 -9.52
N GLY A 102 2.86 -5.62 -8.73
CA GLY A 102 3.77 -4.50 -8.50
C GLY A 102 3.24 -3.47 -7.50
N VAL A 103 3.91 -2.32 -7.49
CA VAL A 103 3.64 -1.21 -6.56
C VAL A 103 3.46 0.08 -7.36
N GLY A 104 2.29 0.72 -7.21
CA GLY A 104 2.05 2.05 -7.75
C GLY A 104 2.84 3.11 -6.97
N VAL A 105 3.34 4.12 -7.66
CA VAL A 105 4.11 5.22 -7.06
C VAL A 105 3.46 6.56 -7.39
N LEU A 106 3.27 7.39 -6.37
CA LEU A 106 2.80 8.77 -6.53
C LEU A 106 3.91 9.75 -6.15
N PRO A 107 4.03 10.88 -6.84
CA PRO A 107 4.94 11.95 -6.44
C PRO A 107 4.57 12.49 -5.06
N CYS A 108 5.46 13.30 -4.47
CA CYS A 108 5.16 13.99 -3.22
C CYS A 108 4.01 14.98 -3.46
N MET A 109 2.91 14.79 -2.74
CA MET A 109 1.69 15.60 -2.84
C MET A 109 1.27 16.08 -1.45
N ILE A 110 0.35 17.05 -1.39
CA ILE A 110 -0.18 17.55 -0.10
C ILE A 110 -1.13 16.49 0.48
N CYS A 111 -0.76 15.95 1.64
CA CYS A 111 -1.53 14.93 2.36
C CYS A 111 -2.86 15.49 2.87
N GLY A 112 -3.88 14.64 2.99
CA GLY A 112 -5.20 15.02 3.51
C GLY A 112 -6.07 15.79 2.50
N THR A 113 -5.65 15.92 1.26
CA THR A 113 -6.43 16.57 0.19
C THR A 113 -7.20 15.56 -0.66
N ASN A 114 -8.21 16.03 -1.37
CA ASN A 114 -8.91 15.19 -2.35
C ASN A 114 -8.00 14.81 -3.53
N GLU A 115 -7.09 15.70 -3.93
CA GLU A 115 -6.17 15.47 -5.06
C GLU A 115 -5.31 14.22 -4.87
N ILE A 116 -4.69 14.04 -3.70
CA ILE A 116 -3.91 12.82 -3.42
C ILE A 116 -4.83 11.60 -3.27
N GLY A 117 -6.06 11.79 -2.78
CA GLY A 117 -7.08 10.74 -2.71
C GLY A 117 -7.47 10.24 -4.10
N GLU A 118 -7.74 11.13 -5.05
CA GLU A 118 -8.08 10.84 -6.44
C GLU A 118 -6.91 10.16 -7.16
N ALA A 119 -5.69 10.68 -6.99
CA ALA A 119 -4.47 10.09 -7.56
C ALA A 119 -4.24 8.66 -7.02
N THR A 120 -4.46 8.45 -5.71
CA THR A 120 -4.35 7.12 -5.07
C THR A 120 -5.40 6.17 -5.63
N ALA A 121 -6.66 6.59 -5.70
CA ALA A 121 -7.75 5.81 -6.24
C ALA A 121 -7.54 5.43 -7.72
N ALA A 122 -6.96 6.33 -8.52
CA ALA A 122 -6.59 6.04 -9.89
C ALA A 122 -5.58 4.89 -9.99
N LYS A 123 -4.52 4.91 -9.17
CA LYS A 123 -3.52 3.83 -9.09
C LYS A 123 -4.11 2.53 -8.51
N MET A 124 -5.04 2.62 -7.57
CA MET A 124 -5.70 1.46 -6.95
C MET A 124 -6.56 0.63 -7.92
N LYS A 125 -6.80 1.10 -9.14
CA LYS A 125 -7.44 0.28 -10.19
C LYS A 125 -6.51 -0.83 -10.66
N ASP A 126 -5.21 -0.58 -10.69
CA ASP A 126 -4.21 -1.50 -11.24
C ASP A 126 -3.34 -2.14 -10.14
N PHE A 127 -3.14 -1.45 -9.00
CA PHE A 127 -2.25 -1.86 -7.93
C PHE A 127 -2.99 -2.10 -6.61
N ARG A 128 -2.60 -3.13 -5.87
CA ARG A 128 -3.04 -3.35 -4.48
C ARG A 128 -2.24 -2.52 -3.48
N LEU A 129 -1.08 -2.01 -3.91
CA LEU A 129 -0.12 -1.24 -3.13
C LEU A 129 0.17 0.08 -3.83
N VAL A 130 0.12 1.19 -3.11
CA VAL A 130 0.48 2.51 -3.65
C VAL A 130 1.37 3.25 -2.64
N VAL A 131 2.57 3.59 -3.06
CA VAL A 131 3.52 4.39 -2.27
C VAL A 131 3.30 5.88 -2.53
N TRP A 132 3.23 6.65 -1.47
CA TRP A 132 3.26 8.09 -1.47
C TRP A 132 4.67 8.58 -1.17
N THR A 133 5.31 9.22 -2.13
CA THR A 133 6.69 9.69 -2.01
C THR A 133 6.89 10.55 -0.75
N ASN A 134 7.90 10.21 0.04
CA ASN A 134 8.26 10.85 1.31
C ASN A 134 7.16 10.84 2.39
N HIS A 135 6.17 9.94 2.29
CA HIS A 135 5.08 9.90 3.26
C HIS A 135 4.80 8.48 3.78
N GLY A 136 4.44 7.55 2.92
CA GLY A 136 4.03 6.22 3.36
C GLY A 136 3.49 5.34 2.24
N ILE A 137 2.70 4.34 2.63
CA ILE A 137 2.13 3.35 1.71
C ILE A 137 0.66 3.08 2.03
N TYR A 138 -0.14 2.88 0.99
CA TYR A 138 -1.46 2.26 1.05
C TYR A 138 -1.37 0.82 0.60
N GLY A 139 -2.01 -0.08 1.36
CA GLY A 139 -2.19 -1.49 1.00
C GLY A 139 -3.65 -1.89 1.11
N THR A 140 -4.08 -2.77 0.20
CA THR A 140 -5.47 -3.22 0.15
C THR A 140 -5.55 -4.73 0.07
N GLY A 141 -6.61 -5.31 0.66
CA GLY A 141 -6.79 -6.75 0.65
C GLY A 141 -8.22 -7.16 1.03
N ARG A 142 -8.46 -8.46 0.99
CA ARG A 142 -9.74 -9.09 1.40
C ARG A 142 -9.82 -9.22 2.91
N THR A 143 -8.67 -9.38 3.56
CA THR A 143 -8.52 -9.52 5.02
C THR A 143 -7.48 -8.52 5.53
N MET A 144 -7.48 -8.32 6.85
CA MET A 144 -6.44 -7.52 7.52
C MET A 144 -5.06 -8.14 7.30
N ASP A 145 -4.93 -9.46 7.40
CA ASP A 145 -3.67 -10.18 7.21
C ASP A 145 -3.14 -10.02 5.77
N GLU A 146 -4.02 -10.06 4.75
CA GLU A 146 -3.61 -9.85 3.36
C GLU A 146 -3.09 -8.42 3.16
N ALA A 147 -3.84 -7.40 3.59
CA ALA A 147 -3.43 -6.01 3.44
C ALA A 147 -2.15 -5.69 4.22
N PHE A 148 -2.02 -6.21 5.45
CA PHE A 148 -0.82 -6.07 6.28
C PHE A 148 0.36 -6.81 5.67
N GLY A 149 0.19 -8.06 5.25
CA GLY A 149 1.24 -8.89 4.67
C GLY A 149 1.83 -8.30 3.40
N LEU A 150 0.99 -7.66 2.55
CA LEU A 150 1.45 -6.90 1.39
C LEU A 150 2.39 -5.74 1.79
N ILE A 151 1.96 -4.91 2.76
CA ILE A 151 2.74 -3.78 3.24
C ILE A 151 4.04 -4.26 3.92
N GLU A 152 3.95 -5.28 4.76
CA GLU A 152 5.10 -5.85 5.49
C GLU A 152 6.14 -6.42 4.51
N THR A 153 5.70 -7.10 3.46
CA THR A 153 6.62 -7.64 2.45
C THR A 153 7.32 -6.53 1.66
N VAL A 154 6.62 -5.44 1.31
CA VAL A 154 7.26 -4.27 0.70
C VAL A 154 8.29 -3.65 1.65
N GLU A 155 7.92 -3.43 2.92
CA GLU A 155 8.83 -2.82 3.91
C GLU A 155 10.08 -3.67 4.14
N LYS A 156 9.93 -4.98 4.34
CA LYS A 156 11.05 -5.92 4.49
C LYS A 156 11.96 -5.90 3.26
N THR A 157 11.38 -5.92 2.07
CA THR A 157 12.13 -5.90 0.82
C THR A 157 12.84 -4.57 0.61
N ALA A 158 12.18 -3.45 0.90
CA ALA A 158 12.78 -2.12 0.88
C ALA A 158 13.92 -2.00 1.91
N GLN A 159 13.79 -2.63 3.08
CA GLN A 159 14.88 -2.71 4.06
C GLN A 159 16.10 -3.43 3.49
N ILE A 160 15.90 -4.59 2.86
CA ILE A 160 16.99 -5.34 2.21
C ILE A 160 17.65 -4.46 1.15
N TYR A 161 16.87 -3.85 0.24
CA TYR A 161 17.38 -2.97 -0.80
C TYR A 161 18.22 -1.82 -0.22
N MET A 162 17.70 -1.10 0.79
CA MET A 162 18.40 0.05 1.39
C MET A 162 19.68 -0.35 2.11
N LEU A 163 19.69 -1.50 2.80
CA LEU A 163 20.89 -2.00 3.51
C LEU A 163 21.96 -2.50 2.55
N THR A 164 21.61 -2.90 1.33
CA THR A 164 22.54 -3.42 0.32
C THR A 164 22.84 -2.43 -0.80
N LEU A 165 22.24 -1.26 -0.78
CA LEU A 165 22.40 -0.22 -1.80
C LEU A 165 23.88 0.13 -2.03
N GLY A 166 24.35 -0.02 -3.27
CA GLY A 166 25.74 0.21 -3.66
C GLY A 166 26.70 -0.94 -3.38
N HIS A 167 26.23 -2.04 -2.76
CA HIS A 167 27.06 -3.20 -2.39
C HIS A 167 26.54 -4.54 -2.94
N VAL A 168 25.52 -4.52 -3.82
CA VAL A 168 24.92 -5.75 -4.35
C VAL A 168 25.93 -6.48 -5.24
N VAL A 169 26.21 -7.74 -4.90
CA VAL A 169 27.04 -8.66 -5.68
C VAL A 169 26.21 -9.75 -6.34
N ASN A 170 25.13 -10.20 -5.66
CA ASN A 170 24.22 -11.24 -6.13
C ASN A 170 22.81 -10.66 -6.23
N GLU A 171 22.41 -10.29 -7.43
CA GLU A 171 21.05 -9.85 -7.73
C GLU A 171 20.22 -11.07 -8.20
N ILE A 172 18.92 -11.09 -7.94
CA ILE A 172 18.04 -12.16 -8.43
C ILE A 172 17.96 -12.05 -9.98
N PRO A 173 18.38 -13.07 -10.74
CA PRO A 173 18.30 -13.05 -12.20
C PRO A 173 16.86 -13.00 -12.71
N ASP A 174 16.65 -12.36 -13.86
CA ASP A 174 15.33 -12.25 -14.49
C ASP A 174 14.70 -13.63 -14.78
N GLU A 175 15.51 -14.63 -15.12
CA GLU A 175 15.07 -16.01 -15.35
C GLU A 175 14.49 -16.65 -14.09
N VAL A 176 15.03 -16.32 -12.91
CA VAL A 176 14.50 -16.80 -11.63
C VAL A 176 13.16 -16.15 -11.35
N ILE A 177 13.03 -14.84 -11.57
CA ILE A 177 11.76 -14.12 -11.40
C ILE A 177 10.69 -14.69 -12.35
N LYS A 178 11.03 -14.85 -13.63
CA LYS A 178 10.15 -15.47 -14.64
C LYS A 178 9.80 -16.92 -14.29
N GLY A 179 10.74 -17.67 -13.72
CA GLY A 179 10.55 -19.03 -13.23
C GLY A 179 9.53 -19.09 -12.07
N LEU A 180 9.64 -18.19 -11.10
CA LEU A 180 8.68 -18.06 -9.99
C LEU A 180 7.28 -17.71 -10.51
N ALA A 181 7.19 -16.76 -11.43
CA ALA A 181 5.93 -16.36 -12.03
C ALA A 181 5.23 -17.55 -12.72
N LYS A 182 5.99 -18.37 -13.45
CA LYS A 182 5.47 -19.59 -14.10
C LYS A 182 5.05 -20.64 -13.08
N LEU A 183 5.87 -20.89 -12.05
CA LEU A 183 5.62 -21.91 -11.03
C LEU A 183 4.32 -21.65 -10.28
N TRP A 184 4.07 -20.39 -9.93
CA TRP A 184 2.91 -19.97 -9.14
C TRP A 184 1.76 -19.42 -9.99
N ASN A 185 1.87 -19.49 -11.33
CA ASN A 185 0.88 -18.96 -12.27
C ASN A 185 0.51 -17.49 -11.98
N LEU A 186 1.53 -16.64 -11.77
CA LEU A 186 1.35 -15.24 -11.39
C LEU A 186 1.11 -14.36 -12.61
N LYS A 187 0.20 -13.40 -12.48
CA LYS A 187 0.02 -12.33 -13.45
C LYS A 187 0.93 -11.16 -13.09
N MET A 188 2.08 -11.11 -13.72
CA MET A 188 3.09 -10.08 -13.48
C MET A 188 2.70 -8.73 -14.06
N LEU A 189 3.18 -7.65 -13.41
CA LEU A 189 3.13 -6.30 -13.99
C LEU A 189 3.90 -6.27 -15.32
N PRO A 190 3.23 -5.95 -16.45
CA PRO A 190 3.90 -5.99 -17.75
C PRO A 190 4.94 -4.87 -17.90
N GLY A 191 6.02 -5.15 -18.65
CA GLY A 191 7.08 -4.21 -18.97
C GLY A 191 8.04 -3.92 -17.81
N VAL A 192 8.11 -4.80 -16.80
CA VAL A 192 9.10 -4.69 -15.70
C VAL A 192 10.38 -5.46 -16.03
N LEU A 193 10.26 -6.60 -16.72
CA LEU A 193 11.36 -7.52 -17.06
C LEU A 193 11.58 -7.66 -18.57
N ASP A 194 11.01 -6.79 -19.37
CA ASP A 194 11.15 -6.80 -20.84
C ASP A 194 12.32 -5.93 -21.28
#